data_60f2eb987de671e595e653bb32e591b4
#
_entry.id   60f2eb987de671e595e653bb32e591b4
#
_cell.length_a   1.000
_cell.length_b   1.000
_cell.length_c   1.000
_cell.angle_alpha   90.00
_cell.angle_beta   90.00
_cell.angle_gamma   90.00
#
_symmetry.space_group_name_H-M   'P 1'
#
loop_
_entity.id
_entity.type
_entity.pdbx_description
1 polymer ?
#
loop_
_entity_poly.entity_id
_entity_poly.type
_entity_poly.pdbx_seq_one_letter_code
_entity_poly.pdbx_strand_id
1 'polypeptide(L)'
;MNSSASSQVVSQRTSPVVSIVIGMAGTGKTTLMQRINLHCVEQGLRAYFINLDPAVASVPFAANIDIRDTVNYKEVMKQYKLGPNGAILTSLNLFATKFDQVIGILERRADEFDYIFVDTPGQIEAFTWSAGGQIIHELLANAFPTTILYITDTPRCKSTTTFMSNMLYACSVLYKSKLPLICVFNKTDITPFSFAQDWMSNLMTKLLIIYVSFSFLDDFENYQQALDQDKEEYMTSLNRSLSLVMDEFYRYQPLNSCARL
;
A
#
# COMPACT_ATOMS: atom_id res chain seq x y z
N MET A 1 13.67 -38.95 -27.21
CA MET A 1 13.46 -37.87 -28.17
C MET A 1 12.08 -37.30 -27.90
N ASN A 2 12.04 -36.16 -27.41
CA ASN A 2 11.09 -35.04 -27.55
C ASN A 2 11.13 -34.18 -26.26
N SER A 3 12.08 -33.28 -26.27
CA SER A 3 12.14 -32.14 -25.36
C SER A 3 11.09 -31.12 -25.84
N SER A 4 9.95 -31.03 -25.16
CA SER A 4 9.01 -29.94 -25.31
C SER A 4 9.51 -28.77 -24.47
N ALA A 5 10.15 -27.83 -25.13
CA ALA A 5 10.44 -26.50 -24.59
C ALA A 5 9.14 -25.80 -24.21
N SER A 6 8.92 -25.57 -22.94
CA SER A 6 7.93 -24.62 -22.44
C SER A 6 8.43 -23.21 -22.78
N SER A 7 8.01 -22.71 -23.94
CA SER A 7 8.15 -21.29 -24.29
C SER A 7 7.36 -20.46 -23.30
N GLN A 8 8.06 -19.82 -22.37
CA GLN A 8 7.50 -18.75 -21.54
C GLN A 8 7.03 -17.64 -22.50
N VAL A 9 5.73 -17.44 -22.57
CA VAL A 9 5.14 -16.26 -23.20
C VAL A 9 5.47 -15.07 -22.28
N VAL A 10 6.62 -14.44 -22.52
CA VAL A 10 6.92 -13.12 -21.97
C VAL A 10 6.01 -12.15 -22.70
N SER A 11 4.86 -11.86 -22.10
CA SER A 11 4.02 -10.73 -22.50
C SER A 11 4.91 -9.49 -22.45
N GLN A 12 5.15 -8.86 -23.60
CA GLN A 12 5.83 -7.58 -23.67
C GLN A 12 4.93 -6.54 -22.99
N ARG A 13 5.19 -6.27 -21.71
CA ARG A 13 4.59 -5.15 -21.01
C ARG A 13 5.17 -3.88 -21.61
N THR A 14 4.30 -3.02 -22.11
CA THR A 14 4.67 -1.76 -22.78
C THR A 14 5.05 -0.65 -21.79
N SER A 15 4.79 -0.82 -20.49
CA SER A 15 5.13 0.16 -19.45
C SER A 15 5.31 -0.52 -18.09
N PRO A 16 6.18 0.01 -17.20
CA PRO A 16 6.40 -0.53 -15.86
C PRO A 16 5.16 -0.38 -14.97
N VAL A 17 5.00 -1.28 -14.01
CA VAL A 17 3.91 -1.22 -13.02
C VAL A 17 4.41 -0.52 -11.77
N VAL A 18 3.68 0.50 -11.33
CA VAL A 18 3.96 1.24 -10.09
C VAL A 18 3.22 0.63 -8.91
N SER A 19 3.93 0.38 -7.82
CA SER A 19 3.37 -0.08 -6.55
C SER A 19 3.70 0.91 -5.44
N ILE A 20 2.69 1.64 -4.96
CA ILE A 20 2.83 2.60 -3.86
C ILE A 20 2.58 1.86 -2.54
N VAL A 21 3.61 1.78 -1.69
CA VAL A 21 3.55 1.06 -0.42
C VAL A 21 3.08 1.99 0.69
N ILE A 22 1.87 1.76 1.19
CA ILE A 22 1.23 2.56 2.24
C ILE A 22 0.93 1.67 3.45
N GLY A 23 0.96 2.22 4.64
CA GLY A 23 0.59 1.52 5.88
C GLY A 23 1.06 2.27 7.12
N MET A 24 0.50 1.91 8.26
CA MET A 24 0.79 2.54 9.54
C MET A 24 2.26 2.43 9.93
N ALA A 25 2.71 3.29 10.83
CA ALA A 25 4.05 3.18 11.40
C ALA A 25 4.24 1.83 12.12
N GLY A 26 5.39 1.20 11.89
CA GLY A 26 5.72 -0.09 12.50
C GLY A 26 5.13 -1.32 11.80
N THR A 27 4.38 -1.19 10.71
CA THR A 27 3.87 -2.34 9.93
C THR A 27 4.94 -3.09 9.14
N GLY A 28 6.16 -2.53 9.05
CA GLY A 28 7.29 -3.16 8.38
C GLY A 28 7.41 -2.83 6.89
N LYS A 29 6.89 -1.69 6.42
CA LYS A 29 6.99 -1.25 5.02
C LYS A 29 8.41 -1.29 4.48
N THR A 30 9.32 -0.58 5.13
CA THR A 30 10.73 -0.47 4.69
C THR A 30 11.45 -1.82 4.71
N THR A 31 11.14 -2.69 5.67
CA THR A 31 11.65 -4.07 5.71
C THR A 31 11.10 -4.91 4.55
N LEU A 32 9.82 -4.76 4.25
CA LEU A 32 9.20 -5.41 3.09
C LEU A 32 9.84 -4.92 1.79
N MET A 33 10.06 -3.60 1.65
CA MET A 33 10.76 -3.01 0.49
C MET A 33 12.16 -3.58 0.31
N GLN A 34 12.91 -3.74 1.41
CA GLN A 34 14.22 -4.40 1.37
C GLN A 34 14.11 -5.84 0.88
N ARG A 35 13.13 -6.62 1.39
CA ARG A 35 12.94 -8.01 0.96
C ARG A 35 12.50 -8.12 -0.50
N ILE A 36 11.62 -7.23 -0.97
CA ILE A 36 11.24 -7.14 -2.37
C ILE A 36 12.46 -6.83 -3.24
N ASN A 37 13.31 -5.88 -2.82
CA ASN A 37 14.54 -5.55 -3.56
C ASN A 37 15.46 -6.77 -3.69
N LEU A 38 15.70 -7.49 -2.60
CA LEU A 38 16.50 -8.71 -2.63
C LEU A 38 15.88 -9.76 -3.56
N HIS A 39 14.57 -9.95 -3.48
CA HIS A 39 13.88 -10.91 -4.34
C HIS A 39 13.98 -10.53 -5.83
N CYS A 40 13.82 -9.26 -6.16
CA CYS A 40 13.99 -8.79 -7.54
C CYS A 40 15.41 -9.07 -8.06
N VAL A 41 16.43 -8.85 -7.24
CA VAL A 41 17.83 -9.17 -7.59
C VAL A 41 18.03 -10.68 -7.77
N GLU A 42 17.51 -11.50 -6.85
CA GLU A 42 17.58 -12.96 -6.90
C GLU A 42 16.90 -13.54 -8.17
N GLN A 43 15.79 -12.94 -8.60
CA GLN A 43 15.02 -13.38 -9.78
C GLN A 43 15.44 -12.69 -11.08
N GLY A 44 16.41 -11.76 -11.04
CA GLY A 44 16.81 -10.98 -12.22
C GLY A 44 15.71 -10.05 -12.73
N LEU A 45 14.75 -9.62 -11.87
CA LEU A 45 13.71 -8.68 -12.21
C LEU A 45 14.24 -7.26 -12.15
N ARG A 46 13.86 -6.44 -13.13
CA ARG A 46 14.29 -5.05 -13.22
C ARG A 46 13.33 -4.17 -12.42
N ALA A 47 13.73 -3.75 -11.23
CA ALA A 47 12.92 -2.94 -10.34
C ALA A 47 13.58 -1.59 -10.04
N TYR A 48 12.76 -0.56 -9.91
CA TYR A 48 13.16 0.80 -9.58
C TYR A 48 12.55 1.21 -8.24
N PHE A 49 13.36 1.74 -7.33
CA PHE A 49 12.93 2.02 -5.96
C PHE A 49 12.98 3.51 -5.67
N ILE A 50 11.89 4.05 -5.13
CA ILE A 50 11.74 5.46 -4.76
C ILE A 50 11.45 5.54 -3.26
N ASN A 51 12.24 6.32 -2.52
CA ASN A 51 11.98 6.62 -1.12
C ASN A 51 11.34 8.01 -1.00
N LEU A 52 10.16 8.08 -0.41
CA LEU A 52 9.43 9.32 -0.10
C LEU A 52 9.38 9.64 1.40
N ASP A 53 10.06 8.84 2.27
CA ASP A 53 10.13 9.15 3.70
C ASP A 53 11.34 10.05 3.98
N PRO A 54 11.13 11.35 4.28
CA PRO A 54 12.22 12.28 4.56
C PRO A 54 12.80 12.10 5.96
N ALA A 55 12.10 11.41 6.87
CA ALA A 55 12.46 11.28 8.27
C ALA A 55 13.28 10.02 8.57
N VAL A 56 13.39 9.09 7.63
CA VAL A 56 14.15 7.85 7.82
C VAL A 56 15.65 8.13 7.93
N ALA A 57 16.32 7.53 8.92
CA ALA A 57 17.75 7.73 9.13
C ALA A 57 18.60 7.04 8.05
N SER A 58 18.25 5.82 7.71
CA SER A 58 18.89 5.03 6.64
C SER A 58 17.85 4.22 5.89
N VAL A 59 18.00 4.12 4.58
CA VAL A 59 17.16 3.26 3.73
C VAL A 59 17.92 1.95 3.52
N PRO A 60 17.37 0.79 3.92
CA PRO A 60 18.07 -0.49 3.85
C PRO A 60 18.07 -1.11 2.44
N PHE A 61 17.44 -0.47 1.47
CA PHE A 61 17.43 -0.86 0.06
C PHE A 61 18.08 0.22 -0.79
N ALA A 62 18.56 -0.15 -1.98
CA ALA A 62 19.16 0.80 -2.92
C ALA A 62 18.06 1.65 -3.57
N ALA A 63 17.72 2.78 -2.96
CA ALA A 63 16.79 3.73 -3.57
C ALA A 63 17.45 4.42 -4.79
N ASN A 64 16.76 4.41 -5.92
CA ASN A 64 17.21 5.08 -7.14
C ASN A 64 16.87 6.59 -7.09
N ILE A 65 15.77 6.93 -6.43
CA ILE A 65 15.38 8.31 -6.13
C ILE A 65 15.06 8.37 -4.63
N ASP A 66 15.64 9.36 -3.94
CA ASP A 66 15.42 9.58 -2.53
C ASP A 66 15.03 11.04 -2.27
N ILE A 67 13.91 11.25 -1.59
CA ILE A 67 13.45 12.61 -1.22
C ILE A 67 14.50 13.38 -0.42
N ARG A 68 15.34 12.68 0.35
CA ARG A 68 16.39 13.29 1.19
C ARG A 68 17.50 13.95 0.41
N ASP A 69 17.69 13.55 -0.85
CA ASP A 69 18.68 14.19 -1.75
C ASP A 69 18.21 15.56 -2.24
N THR A 70 16.88 15.79 -2.22
CA THR A 70 16.28 17.03 -2.69
C THR A 70 15.83 17.94 -1.55
N VAL A 71 15.33 17.37 -0.45
CA VAL A 71 14.74 18.10 0.68
C VAL A 71 15.44 17.71 1.97
N ASN A 72 16.10 18.68 2.63
CA ASN A 72 16.69 18.45 3.93
C ASN A 72 15.65 18.61 5.04
N TYR A 73 15.14 17.48 5.54
CA TYR A 73 14.11 17.41 6.58
C TYR A 73 14.45 18.23 7.85
N LYS A 74 15.72 18.19 8.31
CA LYS A 74 16.15 18.91 9.52
C LYS A 74 16.16 20.43 9.30
N GLU A 75 16.49 20.88 8.11
CA GLU A 75 16.43 22.30 7.76
C GLU A 75 14.98 22.79 7.64
N VAL A 76 14.08 21.99 7.05
CA VAL A 76 12.64 22.26 7.02
C VAL A 76 12.09 22.45 8.43
N MET A 77 12.44 21.56 9.37
CA MET A 77 12.04 21.71 10.78
C MET A 77 12.46 23.03 11.38
N LYS A 78 13.73 23.43 11.15
CA LYS A 78 14.30 24.66 11.71
C LYS A 78 13.72 25.92 11.05
N GLN A 79 13.67 25.94 9.74
CA GLN A 79 13.25 27.10 8.95
C GLN A 79 11.77 27.44 9.20
N TYR A 80 10.92 26.43 9.24
CA TYR A 80 9.46 26.62 9.41
C TYR A 80 9.00 26.44 10.85
N LYS A 81 9.92 26.20 11.79
CA LYS A 81 9.64 25.95 13.22
C LYS A 81 8.58 24.86 13.44
N LEU A 82 8.69 23.77 12.66
CA LEU A 82 7.74 22.66 12.65
C LEU A 82 8.19 21.51 13.54
N GLY A 83 7.21 20.82 14.11
CA GLY A 83 7.42 19.50 14.72
C GLY A 83 7.64 18.42 13.65
N PRO A 84 8.01 17.20 14.05
CA PRO A 84 8.34 16.10 13.13
C PRO A 84 7.27 15.84 12.06
N ASN A 85 6.01 15.76 12.45
CA ASN A 85 4.91 15.46 11.54
C ASN A 85 4.67 16.56 10.50
N GLY A 86 4.70 17.82 10.96
CA GLY A 86 4.57 18.98 10.06
C GLY A 86 5.74 19.09 9.09
N ALA A 87 6.94 18.71 9.52
CA ALA A 87 8.12 18.72 8.67
C ALA A 87 8.06 17.62 7.59
N ILE A 88 7.54 16.42 7.90
CA ILE A 88 7.31 15.38 6.90
C ILE A 88 6.33 15.87 5.83
N LEU A 89 5.20 16.41 6.27
CA LEU A 89 4.17 16.96 5.39
C LEU A 89 4.74 18.06 4.48
N THR A 90 5.46 19.01 5.06
CA THR A 90 6.06 20.13 4.31
C THR A 90 7.13 19.65 3.34
N SER A 91 7.95 18.67 3.75
CA SER A 91 8.96 18.07 2.87
C SER A 91 8.34 17.38 1.67
N LEU A 92 7.24 16.63 1.87
CA LEU A 92 6.48 16.02 0.78
C LEU A 92 5.88 17.07 -0.16
N ASN A 93 5.30 18.13 0.39
CA ASN A 93 4.73 19.22 -0.42
C ASN A 93 5.81 19.92 -1.26
N LEU A 94 6.99 20.17 -0.67
CA LEU A 94 8.13 20.76 -1.41
C LEU A 94 8.64 19.81 -2.51
N PHE A 95 8.72 18.52 -2.22
CA PHE A 95 9.15 17.53 -3.21
C PHE A 95 8.13 17.38 -4.35
N ALA A 96 6.83 17.42 -4.03
CA ALA A 96 5.75 17.32 -5.00
C ALA A 96 5.78 18.44 -6.05
N THR A 97 6.29 19.63 -5.72
CA THR A 97 6.43 20.74 -6.68
C THR A 97 7.42 20.47 -7.82
N LYS A 98 8.28 19.45 -7.66
CA LYS A 98 9.28 19.05 -8.66
C LYS A 98 9.06 17.61 -9.14
N PHE A 99 7.94 16.99 -8.78
CA PHE A 99 7.71 15.58 -9.07
C PHE A 99 7.48 15.29 -10.56
N ASP A 100 7.09 16.28 -11.34
CA ASP A 100 7.08 16.24 -12.80
C ASP A 100 8.44 15.88 -13.40
N GLN A 101 9.54 16.34 -12.79
CA GLN A 101 10.91 16.00 -13.22
C GLN A 101 11.21 14.52 -12.93
N VAL A 102 10.69 13.99 -11.81
CA VAL A 102 10.79 12.56 -11.48
C VAL A 102 10.04 11.72 -12.51
N ILE A 103 8.79 12.10 -12.84
CA ILE A 103 8.03 11.43 -13.90
C ILE A 103 8.80 11.43 -15.21
N GLY A 104 9.34 12.58 -15.63
CA GLY A 104 10.14 12.67 -16.86
C GLY A 104 11.41 11.79 -16.85
N ILE A 105 12.00 11.51 -15.68
CA ILE A 105 13.12 10.55 -15.55
C ILE A 105 12.60 9.12 -15.73
N LEU A 106 11.49 8.78 -15.06
CA LEU A 106 10.88 7.45 -15.12
C LEU A 106 10.42 7.11 -16.55
N GLU A 107 9.77 8.04 -17.24
CA GLU A 107 9.31 7.85 -18.62
C GLU A 107 10.46 7.60 -19.60
N ARG A 108 11.55 8.38 -19.49
CA ARG A 108 12.74 8.20 -20.34
C ARG A 108 13.44 6.87 -20.15
N ARG A 109 13.28 6.26 -18.97
CA ARG A 109 13.92 5.00 -18.59
C ARG A 109 12.94 3.85 -18.45
N ALA A 110 11.69 4.02 -18.89
CA ALA A 110 10.62 3.05 -18.69
C ALA A 110 10.97 1.66 -19.25
N ASP A 111 11.74 1.59 -20.34
CA ASP A 111 12.16 0.32 -20.94
C ASP A 111 13.25 -0.43 -20.14
N GLU A 112 13.87 0.24 -19.15
CA GLU A 112 14.94 -0.34 -18.35
C GLU A 112 14.43 -1.16 -17.17
N PHE A 113 13.16 -0.99 -16.76
CA PHE A 113 12.59 -1.66 -15.60
C PHE A 113 11.14 -2.13 -15.82
N ASP A 114 10.76 -3.16 -15.08
CA ASP A 114 9.43 -3.78 -15.15
C ASP A 114 8.53 -3.30 -14.00
N TYR A 115 9.13 -2.92 -12.87
CA TYR A 115 8.43 -2.52 -11.65
C TYR A 115 9.02 -1.25 -11.04
N ILE A 116 8.15 -0.40 -10.53
CA ILE A 116 8.51 0.77 -9.71
C ILE A 116 7.88 0.61 -8.35
N PHE A 117 8.69 0.59 -7.29
CA PHE A 117 8.22 0.54 -5.91
C PHE A 117 8.45 1.87 -5.22
N VAL A 118 7.42 2.40 -4.57
CA VAL A 118 7.45 3.70 -3.89
C VAL A 118 7.21 3.48 -2.40
N ASP A 119 8.23 3.69 -1.57
CA ASP A 119 8.11 3.68 -0.11
C ASP A 119 7.61 5.03 0.39
N THR A 120 6.61 5.02 1.27
CA THR A 120 5.99 6.22 1.81
C THR A 120 6.28 6.39 3.30
N PRO A 121 6.15 7.62 3.85
CA PRO A 121 6.34 7.88 5.27
C PRO A 121 5.51 6.95 6.15
N GLY A 122 6.05 6.66 7.34
CA GLY A 122 5.35 5.84 8.34
C GLY A 122 4.04 6.44 8.85
N GLN A 123 3.87 7.75 8.66
CA GLN A 123 2.62 8.46 8.95
C GLN A 123 1.75 8.45 7.70
N ILE A 124 0.74 7.59 7.73
CA ILE A 124 -0.17 7.38 6.60
C ILE A 124 -0.87 8.69 6.21
N GLU A 125 -1.20 9.51 7.22
CA GLU A 125 -1.86 10.79 7.07
C GLU A 125 -1.02 11.80 6.28
N ALA A 126 0.29 11.80 6.48
CA ALA A 126 1.19 12.73 5.81
C ALA A 126 1.25 12.49 4.30
N PHE A 127 1.04 11.27 3.86
CA PHE A 127 0.99 10.94 2.43
C PHE A 127 -0.45 10.97 1.89
N THR A 128 -1.36 10.23 2.48
CA THR A 128 -2.71 10.00 1.92
C THR A 128 -3.58 11.25 1.93
N TRP A 129 -3.48 12.10 2.98
CA TRP A 129 -4.34 13.29 3.12
C TRP A 129 -3.63 14.61 2.81
N SER A 130 -2.35 14.58 2.44
CA SER A 130 -1.63 15.79 2.04
C SER A 130 -1.86 16.13 0.56
N ALA A 131 -1.76 17.42 0.25
CA ALA A 131 -1.79 17.88 -1.14
C ALA A 131 -0.60 17.32 -1.94
N GLY A 132 0.60 17.27 -1.33
CA GLY A 132 1.79 16.73 -1.97
C GLY A 132 1.66 15.24 -2.29
N GLY A 133 1.16 14.44 -1.34
CA GLY A 133 0.91 13.02 -1.58
C GLY A 133 -0.15 12.80 -2.67
N GLN A 134 -1.20 13.64 -2.71
CA GLN A 134 -2.21 13.57 -3.76
C GLN A 134 -1.63 13.87 -5.14
N ILE A 135 -0.83 14.91 -5.28
CA ILE A 135 -0.15 15.24 -6.53
C ILE A 135 0.76 14.09 -6.98
N ILE A 136 1.55 13.53 -6.06
CA ILE A 136 2.49 12.44 -6.37
C ILE A 136 1.73 11.22 -6.91
N HIS A 137 0.68 10.75 -6.24
CA HIS A 137 -0.02 9.56 -6.70
C HIS A 137 -0.82 9.81 -7.99
N GLU A 138 -1.39 11.00 -8.19
CA GLU A 138 -2.08 11.36 -9.43
C GLU A 138 -1.11 11.41 -10.63
N LEU A 139 0.09 11.99 -10.45
CA LEU A 139 1.10 12.01 -11.51
C LEU A 139 1.59 10.60 -11.86
N LEU A 140 1.83 9.74 -10.86
CA LEU A 140 2.21 8.35 -11.09
C LEU A 140 1.10 7.58 -11.81
N ALA A 141 -0.16 7.72 -11.38
CA ALA A 141 -1.31 7.03 -11.97
C ALA A 141 -1.63 7.49 -13.39
N ASN A 142 -1.32 8.73 -13.73
CA ASN A 142 -1.50 9.25 -15.09
C ASN A 142 -0.40 8.76 -16.05
N ALA A 143 0.82 8.55 -15.55
CA ALA A 143 1.96 8.14 -16.36
C ALA A 143 2.06 6.61 -16.51
N PHE A 144 1.70 5.85 -15.46
CA PHE A 144 1.93 4.41 -15.38
C PHE A 144 0.75 3.66 -14.77
N PRO A 145 0.55 2.36 -15.11
CA PRO A 145 -0.34 1.48 -14.37
C PRO A 145 0.08 1.45 -12.89
N THR A 146 -0.79 1.93 -12.01
CA THR A 146 -0.44 2.15 -10.60
C THR A 146 -1.38 1.40 -9.67
N THR A 147 -0.82 0.74 -8.66
CA THR A 147 -1.55 0.05 -7.59
C THR A 147 -1.05 0.48 -6.22
N ILE A 148 -1.89 0.37 -5.20
CA ILE A 148 -1.52 0.61 -3.81
C ILE A 148 -1.35 -0.71 -3.09
N LEU A 149 -0.23 -0.88 -2.39
CA LEU A 149 0.02 -1.97 -1.45
C LEU A 149 -0.21 -1.43 -0.03
N TYR A 150 -1.34 -1.77 0.56
CA TYR A 150 -1.68 -1.38 1.92
C TYR A 150 -1.17 -2.43 2.92
N ILE A 151 -0.14 -2.07 3.67
CA ILE A 151 0.57 -3.00 4.56
C ILE A 151 -0.05 -2.96 5.96
N THR A 152 -0.53 -4.11 6.43
CA THR A 152 -1.08 -4.30 7.77
C THR A 152 -0.13 -5.10 8.66
N ASP A 153 -0.16 -4.82 9.96
CA ASP A 153 0.58 -5.57 10.99
C ASP A 153 -0.30 -6.73 11.47
N THR A 154 -0.08 -7.94 10.97
CA THR A 154 -0.92 -9.11 11.28
C THR A 154 -1.05 -9.40 12.78
N PRO A 155 0.01 -9.40 13.60
CA PRO A 155 -0.10 -9.54 15.05
C PRO A 155 -1.07 -8.56 15.71
N ARG A 156 -1.07 -7.29 15.28
CA ARG A 156 -1.98 -6.27 15.81
C ARG A 156 -3.40 -6.42 15.31
N CYS A 157 -3.58 -6.92 14.08
CA CYS A 157 -4.89 -7.15 13.47
C CYS A 157 -5.66 -8.32 14.11
N LYS A 158 -5.08 -9.08 15.03
CA LYS A 158 -5.77 -10.14 15.77
C LYS A 158 -6.90 -9.60 16.65
N SER A 159 -6.82 -8.35 17.11
CA SER A 159 -7.94 -7.67 17.77
C SER A 159 -8.98 -7.25 16.72
N THR A 160 -10.25 -7.58 16.97
CA THR A 160 -11.40 -7.23 16.11
C THR A 160 -11.48 -5.71 15.86
N THR A 161 -11.30 -4.91 16.91
CA THR A 161 -11.29 -3.45 16.84
C THR A 161 -10.15 -2.92 15.98
N THR A 162 -8.94 -3.47 16.16
CA THR A 162 -7.77 -3.05 15.36
C THR A 162 -7.91 -3.49 13.90
N PHE A 163 -8.46 -4.68 13.66
CA PHE A 163 -8.76 -5.16 12.32
C PHE A 163 -9.73 -4.21 11.61
N MET A 164 -10.86 -3.88 12.26
CA MET A 164 -11.85 -2.97 11.69
C MET A 164 -11.25 -1.59 11.40
N SER A 165 -10.47 -1.03 12.32
CA SER A 165 -9.79 0.25 12.12
C SER A 165 -8.86 0.22 10.91
N ASN A 166 -8.07 -0.83 10.73
CA ASN A 166 -7.21 -0.99 9.56
C ASN A 166 -8.01 -1.08 8.25
N MET A 167 -9.12 -1.82 8.27
CA MET A 167 -10.00 -1.94 7.09
C MET A 167 -10.65 -0.60 6.73
N LEU A 168 -11.09 0.17 7.72
CA LEU A 168 -11.62 1.54 7.50
C LEU A 168 -10.56 2.48 6.92
N TYR A 169 -9.31 2.40 7.40
CA TYR A 169 -8.20 3.15 6.81
C TYR A 169 -7.96 2.73 5.36
N ALA A 170 -7.91 1.43 5.08
CA ALA A 170 -7.74 0.92 3.72
C ALA A 170 -8.85 1.42 2.78
N CYS A 171 -10.11 1.40 3.25
CA CYS A 171 -11.26 1.95 2.51
C CYS A 171 -11.10 3.45 2.24
N SER A 172 -10.68 4.23 3.24
CA SER A 172 -10.49 5.67 3.07
C SER A 172 -9.37 5.99 2.07
N VAL A 173 -8.28 5.20 2.07
CA VAL A 173 -7.21 5.29 1.07
C VAL A 173 -7.74 4.97 -0.32
N LEU A 174 -8.47 3.87 -0.48
CA LEU A 174 -9.08 3.45 -1.74
C LEU A 174 -10.03 4.53 -2.29
N TYR A 175 -10.94 5.01 -1.45
CA TYR A 175 -11.92 6.04 -1.82
C TYR A 175 -11.25 7.33 -2.29
N LYS A 176 -10.18 7.74 -1.61
CA LYS A 176 -9.47 8.97 -1.92
C LYS A 176 -8.57 8.85 -3.15
N SER A 177 -7.83 7.78 -3.26
CA SER A 177 -6.89 7.56 -4.37
C SER A 177 -7.57 7.14 -5.66
N LYS A 178 -8.69 6.41 -5.55
CA LYS A 178 -9.39 5.76 -6.68
C LYS A 178 -8.48 4.81 -7.48
N LEU A 179 -7.44 4.27 -6.84
CA LEU A 179 -6.50 3.32 -7.43
C LEU A 179 -6.79 1.92 -6.92
N PRO A 180 -6.48 0.87 -7.71
CA PRO A 180 -6.50 -0.50 -7.22
C PRO A 180 -5.69 -0.63 -5.94
N LEU A 181 -6.23 -1.33 -4.93
CA LEU A 181 -5.60 -1.49 -3.63
C LEU A 181 -5.50 -2.96 -3.27
N ILE A 182 -4.31 -3.38 -2.84
CA ILE A 182 -4.01 -4.74 -2.38
C ILE A 182 -3.67 -4.65 -0.89
N CYS A 183 -4.43 -5.33 -0.03
CA CYS A 183 -4.09 -5.47 1.37
C CYS A 183 -3.03 -6.56 1.55
N VAL A 184 -1.94 -6.21 2.23
CA VAL A 184 -0.82 -7.11 2.51
C VAL A 184 -0.75 -7.35 4.01
N PHE A 185 -0.98 -8.59 4.44
CA PHE A 185 -0.80 -9.01 5.83
C PHE A 185 0.68 -9.35 6.05
N ASN A 186 1.41 -8.43 6.69
CA ASN A 186 2.83 -8.56 6.97
C ASN A 186 3.09 -9.19 8.35
N LYS A 187 4.30 -9.71 8.59
CA LYS A 187 4.72 -10.36 9.84
C LYS A 187 3.95 -11.65 10.15
N THR A 188 3.65 -12.41 9.12
CA THR A 188 2.94 -13.70 9.24
C THR A 188 3.79 -14.80 9.87
N ASP A 189 5.09 -14.56 10.01
CA ASP A 189 6.03 -15.34 10.80
C ASP A 189 5.76 -15.29 12.31
N ILE A 190 5.19 -14.17 12.81
CA ILE A 190 4.84 -13.98 14.21
C ILE A 190 3.44 -14.51 14.51
N THR A 191 2.49 -14.24 13.61
CA THR A 191 1.09 -14.63 13.79
C THR A 191 0.51 -15.05 12.44
N PRO A 192 -0.07 -16.26 12.33
CA PRO A 192 -0.72 -16.69 11.10
C PRO A 192 -1.95 -15.80 10.82
N PHE A 193 -2.23 -15.60 9.55
CA PHE A 193 -3.30 -14.72 9.08
C PHE A 193 -4.66 -15.46 8.88
N SER A 194 -4.78 -16.70 9.34
CA SER A 194 -5.99 -17.49 9.21
C SER A 194 -7.24 -16.80 9.74
N PHE A 195 -7.15 -16.12 10.89
CA PHE A 195 -8.25 -15.33 11.42
C PHE A 195 -8.77 -14.28 10.42
N ALA A 196 -7.88 -13.62 9.70
CA ALA A 196 -8.28 -12.63 8.72
C ALA A 196 -8.98 -13.29 7.52
N GLN A 197 -8.55 -14.50 7.13
CA GLN A 197 -9.25 -15.28 6.14
C GLN A 197 -10.65 -15.67 6.62
N ASP A 198 -10.77 -16.16 7.87
CA ASP A 198 -12.04 -16.56 8.46
C ASP A 198 -13.01 -15.37 8.58
N TRP A 199 -12.49 -14.19 8.93
CA TRP A 199 -13.31 -12.97 9.04
C TRP A 199 -13.68 -12.33 7.70
N MET A 200 -12.93 -12.65 6.67
CA MET A 200 -13.13 -12.11 5.33
C MET A 200 -13.69 -13.13 4.35
N SER A 201 -13.89 -14.39 4.72
CA SER A 201 -14.19 -15.40 3.72
C SER A 201 -15.67 -15.74 3.56
N ASN A 202 -16.12 -15.68 2.30
CA ASN A 202 -16.76 -16.81 1.70
C ASN A 202 -16.32 -17.02 0.23
N LEU A 203 -15.92 -18.22 -0.11
CA LEU A 203 -15.79 -18.88 -1.41
C LEU A 203 -14.77 -18.40 -2.44
N MET A 204 -14.37 -17.14 -2.53
CA MET A 204 -13.38 -16.65 -3.53
C MET A 204 -11.94 -16.56 -3.02
N THR A 205 -11.72 -16.63 -1.73
CA THR A 205 -10.44 -16.32 -1.06
C THR A 205 -9.35 -17.35 -1.27
N LYS A 206 -9.67 -18.58 -1.59
CA LYS A 206 -8.67 -19.66 -1.74
C LYS A 206 -7.72 -19.50 -2.93
N LEU A 207 -8.07 -18.68 -3.91
CA LEU A 207 -7.26 -18.45 -5.11
C LEU A 207 -6.50 -17.12 -5.13
N LEU A 208 -6.77 -16.21 -4.20
CA LEU A 208 -6.37 -14.81 -4.32
C LEU A 208 -5.59 -14.22 -3.15
N ILE A 209 -4.86 -15.02 -2.40
CA ILE A 209 -4.04 -14.55 -1.25
C ILE A 209 -2.96 -13.53 -1.64
N ILE A 210 -2.67 -13.39 -2.93
CA ILE A 210 -1.77 -12.35 -3.47
C ILE A 210 -2.55 -11.18 -4.10
N TYR A 211 -3.83 -11.39 -4.46
CA TYR A 211 -4.71 -10.41 -5.07
C TYR A 211 -5.95 -10.21 -4.21
N VAL A 212 -5.80 -9.53 -3.08
CA VAL A 212 -6.97 -9.08 -2.33
C VAL A 212 -7.54 -7.86 -3.05
N SER A 213 -8.26 -8.12 -4.11
CA SER A 213 -9.21 -7.17 -4.66
C SER A 213 -10.39 -7.07 -3.70
N PHE A 214 -10.83 -5.86 -3.41
CA PHE A 214 -11.85 -5.51 -2.41
C PHE A 214 -13.28 -6.04 -2.66
N SER A 215 -13.49 -7.07 -3.47
CA SER A 215 -14.81 -7.75 -3.59
C SER A 215 -15.16 -8.67 -2.41
N PHE A 216 -14.67 -8.34 -1.23
CA PHE A 216 -14.43 -9.21 -0.12
C PHE A 216 -15.49 -9.30 0.94
N LEU A 217 -16.41 -8.38 0.96
CA LEU A 217 -17.21 -8.15 2.15
C LEU A 217 -18.64 -8.66 2.03
N ASP A 218 -18.82 -9.76 1.28
CA ASP A 218 -20.14 -10.34 1.14
C ASP A 218 -20.61 -11.15 2.36
N ASP A 219 -19.73 -11.41 3.35
CA ASP A 219 -20.15 -12.16 4.54
C ASP A 219 -19.38 -11.79 5.81
N PHE A 220 -19.92 -10.86 6.57
CA PHE A 220 -19.42 -10.45 7.88
C PHE A 220 -19.86 -11.36 9.04
N GLU A 221 -20.54 -12.46 8.78
CA GLU A 221 -21.11 -13.30 9.87
C GLU A 221 -20.02 -13.81 10.82
N ASN A 222 -18.90 -14.31 10.30
CA ASN A 222 -17.79 -14.80 11.12
C ASN A 222 -17.12 -13.67 11.94
N TYR A 223 -17.03 -12.46 11.35
CA TYR A 223 -16.53 -11.30 12.06
C TYR A 223 -17.50 -10.84 13.16
N GLN A 224 -18.80 -10.87 12.89
CA GLN A 224 -19.83 -10.55 13.89
C GLN A 224 -19.83 -11.55 15.05
N GLN A 225 -19.65 -12.85 14.78
CA GLN A 225 -19.49 -13.86 15.82
C GLN A 225 -18.23 -13.63 16.68
N ALA A 226 -17.12 -13.19 16.08
CA ALA A 226 -15.91 -12.82 16.82
C ALA A 226 -16.13 -11.58 17.69
N LEU A 227 -16.93 -10.61 17.23
CA LEU A 227 -17.32 -9.42 18.01
C LEU A 227 -18.16 -9.80 19.23
N ASP A 228 -19.06 -10.79 19.12
CA ASP A 228 -19.92 -11.21 20.22
C ASP A 228 -19.15 -11.90 21.37
N GLN A 229 -17.92 -12.35 21.09
CA GLN A 229 -17.01 -12.90 22.10
C GLN A 229 -16.17 -11.82 22.83
N ASP A 230 -16.14 -10.60 22.29
CA ASP A 230 -15.40 -9.47 22.87
C ASP A 230 -16.23 -8.82 23.99
N LYS A 231 -15.64 -8.64 25.17
CA LYS A 231 -16.33 -8.22 26.41
C LYS A 231 -16.62 -6.70 26.49
N GLU A 232 -16.17 -5.91 25.53
CA GLU A 232 -16.38 -4.46 25.51
C GLU A 232 -17.66 -4.09 24.75
N GLU A 233 -18.81 -4.03 25.44
CA GLU A 233 -20.14 -3.80 24.86
C GLU A 233 -20.22 -2.55 23.93
N TYR A 234 -19.59 -1.43 24.32
CA TYR A 234 -19.64 -0.22 23.51
C TYR A 234 -18.85 -0.34 22.20
N MET A 235 -17.62 -0.87 22.27
CA MET A 235 -16.76 -1.03 21.08
C MET A 235 -17.34 -2.11 20.14
N THR A 236 -17.93 -3.13 20.70
CA THR A 236 -18.63 -4.19 19.93
C THR A 236 -19.80 -3.62 19.16
N SER A 237 -20.63 -2.78 19.79
CA SER A 237 -21.77 -2.13 19.14
C SER A 237 -21.32 -1.17 18.03
N LEU A 238 -20.27 -0.38 18.27
CA LEU A 238 -19.69 0.52 17.28
C LEU A 238 -19.13 -0.27 16.08
N ASN A 239 -18.33 -1.30 16.33
CA ASN A 239 -17.74 -2.14 15.29
C ASN A 239 -18.81 -2.86 14.46
N ARG A 240 -19.92 -3.29 15.07
CA ARG A 240 -21.06 -3.88 14.36
C ARG A 240 -21.71 -2.84 13.43
N SER A 241 -21.91 -1.62 13.89
CA SER A 241 -22.44 -0.54 13.04
C SER A 241 -21.50 -0.20 11.88
N LEU A 242 -20.19 -0.15 12.14
CA LEU A 242 -19.17 0.11 11.13
C LEU A 242 -19.06 -1.02 10.11
N SER A 243 -19.22 -2.29 10.53
CA SER A 243 -19.20 -3.43 9.62
C SER A 243 -20.36 -3.41 8.63
N LEU A 244 -21.55 -2.99 9.07
CA LEU A 244 -22.72 -2.81 8.20
C LEU A 244 -22.49 -1.68 7.17
N VAL A 245 -21.91 -0.57 7.61
CA VAL A 245 -21.58 0.55 6.70
C VAL A 245 -20.55 0.12 5.67
N MET A 246 -19.56 -0.66 6.07
CA MET A 246 -18.57 -1.21 5.14
C MET A 246 -19.18 -2.17 4.14
N ASP A 247 -20.04 -3.09 4.58
CA ASP A 247 -20.76 -4.00 3.69
C ASP A 247 -21.57 -3.22 2.64
N GLU A 248 -22.33 -2.21 3.06
CA GLU A 248 -23.08 -1.35 2.16
C GLU A 248 -22.17 -0.59 1.19
N PHE A 249 -21.05 -0.03 1.69
CA PHE A 249 -20.07 0.68 0.86
C PHE A 249 -19.51 -0.19 -0.26
N TYR A 250 -19.17 -1.46 0.02
CA TYR A 250 -18.61 -2.37 -0.98
C TYR A 250 -19.63 -2.91 -1.96
N ARG A 251 -20.88 -3.10 -1.57
CA ARG A 251 -21.96 -3.50 -2.48
C ARG A 251 -22.24 -2.46 -3.57
N TYR A 252 -22.03 -1.19 -3.28
CA TYR A 252 -22.29 -0.08 -4.22
C TYR A 252 -21.07 0.36 -5.04
N GLN A 253 -19.88 -0.16 -4.77
CA GLN A 253 -18.71 0.11 -5.61
C GLN A 253 -18.69 -0.86 -6.81
N PRO A 254 -18.99 -0.39 -8.04
CA PRO A 254 -18.94 -1.29 -9.19
C PRO A 254 -17.50 -1.71 -9.46
N LEU A 255 -17.28 -3.01 -9.65
CA LEU A 255 -16.05 -3.69 -10.04
C LEU A 255 -15.40 -3.14 -11.34
N ASN A 256 -15.94 -2.09 -11.94
CA ASN A 256 -15.55 -1.54 -13.23
C ASN A 256 -14.24 -0.75 -13.23
N SER A 257 -13.63 -0.47 -12.07
CA SER A 257 -12.31 0.21 -12.03
C SER A 257 -11.12 -0.75 -12.11
N CYS A 258 -11.30 -2.03 -11.76
CA CYS A 258 -10.22 -3.04 -11.83
C CYS A 258 -10.10 -3.78 -13.17
N ALA A 259 -11.05 -3.61 -14.09
CA ALA A 259 -11.09 -4.34 -15.36
C ALA A 259 -10.34 -3.65 -16.51
N ARG A 260 -9.52 -2.64 -16.24
CA ARG A 260 -8.69 -1.93 -17.24
C ARG A 260 -7.19 -2.01 -16.96
N LEU A 261 -6.75 -3.10 -16.35
CA LEU A 261 -5.31 -3.42 -16.27
C LEU A 261 -5.01 -4.67 -17.09
#